data_bc17cd2ab98861760a5e7e1c2c4df689
#
_entry.id   bc17cd2ab98861760a5e7e1c2c4df689
#
_cell.length_a   1.000
_cell.length_b   1.000
_cell.length_c   1.000
_cell.angle_alpha   90.00
_cell.angle_beta   90.00
_cell.angle_gamma   90.00
#
_symmetry.space_group_name_H-M   'P 1'
#
loop_
_entity.id
_entity.type
_entity.pdbx_description
1 polymer ?
#
loop_
_entity_poly.entity_id
_entity_poly.type
_entity_poly.pdbx_seq_one_letter_code
_entity_poly.pdbx_strand_id
1 'polypeptide(L)'
;MSSFVTNGYLPVTLEPHELTLDIKTNIRNAVYKAYLHREISGKMAKKIEIREDVELPLGEIVNNSVVINVPCVITYAXXXXXXXXXXXXXIEDESNVTIQCGDLICKLSRDSGTVSFSDSKYCFFRNGNAYDNGIEVSAVLMEAQQGTESSFVFLANIVDS
;
A
#
# COMPACT_ATOMS: atom_id res chain seq x y z
N MET A 1 5.32 -11.97 -2.96
CA MET A 1 4.10 -11.49 -2.27
C MET A 1 2.90 -11.85 -3.09
N SER A 2 1.95 -12.52 -2.53
CA SER A 2 0.76 -12.91 -3.26
C SER A 2 -0.25 -11.77 -3.29
N SER A 3 -1.10 -11.82 -4.29
CA SER A 3 -2.17 -10.85 -4.43
C SER A 3 -3.38 -11.55 -5.01
N PHE A 4 -4.53 -10.91 -4.90
CA PHE A 4 -5.73 -11.45 -5.51
C PHE A 4 -6.58 -10.31 -6.04
N VAL A 5 -7.43 -10.66 -7.00
CA VAL A 5 -8.20 -9.69 -7.77
C VAL A 5 -9.66 -9.98 -7.55
N THR A 6 -10.44 -8.92 -7.32
CA THR A 6 -11.87 -9.08 -7.17
C THR A 6 -12.58 -7.89 -7.80
N ASN A 7 -13.83 -8.10 -8.18
CA ASN A 7 -14.70 -7.04 -8.65
C ASN A 7 -15.45 -6.48 -7.45
N GLY A 8 -15.64 -5.17 -7.46
CA GLY A 8 -16.38 -4.55 -6.39
C GLY A 8 -16.84 -3.17 -6.78
N TYR A 9 -17.67 -2.59 -5.94
CA TYR A 9 -18.14 -1.22 -6.11
C TYR A 9 -17.56 -0.39 -4.99
N LEU A 10 -16.94 0.73 -5.34
CA LEU A 10 -16.32 1.62 -4.36
C LEU A 10 -17.08 2.95 -4.37
N PRO A 11 -17.69 3.32 -3.24
CA PRO A 11 -18.39 4.60 -3.19
C PRO A 11 -17.41 5.76 -3.13
N VAL A 12 -17.64 6.77 -3.96
CA VAL A 12 -16.89 8.01 -3.92
C VAL A 12 -17.86 9.16 -3.87
N THR A 13 -17.40 10.26 -3.31
CA THR A 13 -18.20 11.48 -3.20
C THR A 13 -17.58 12.54 -4.10
N LEU A 14 -18.44 13.09 -4.97
CA LEU A 14 -18.03 14.18 -5.84
C LEU A 14 -18.72 15.45 -5.40
N GLU A 15 -17.94 16.51 -5.26
CA GLU A 15 -18.49 17.82 -4.96
C GLU A 15 -19.06 18.44 -6.22
N PRO A 16 -19.91 19.46 -6.08
CA PRO A 16 -20.52 20.04 -7.29
C PRO A 16 -19.53 20.53 -8.33
N HIS A 17 -18.40 21.07 -7.91
CA HIS A 17 -17.42 21.55 -8.88
C HIS A 17 -16.70 20.42 -9.62
N GLU A 18 -16.85 19.19 -9.16
CA GLU A 18 -16.27 18.04 -9.84
C GLU A 18 -17.20 17.37 -10.82
N LEU A 19 -18.44 17.86 -10.90
CA LEU A 19 -19.43 17.33 -11.83
C LEU A 19 -19.36 18.11 -13.13
N THR A 20 -18.26 17.94 -13.84
CA THR A 20 -17.96 18.70 -15.04
C THR A 20 -17.91 17.79 -16.25
N LEU A 21 -17.46 18.34 -17.38
CA LEU A 21 -17.34 17.55 -18.59
C LEU A 21 -16.29 16.45 -18.45
N ASP A 22 -15.35 16.62 -17.55
CA ASP A 22 -14.32 15.59 -17.30
C ASP A 22 -14.70 14.69 -16.15
N ILE A 23 -15.96 14.32 -16.05
CA ILE A 23 -16.45 13.57 -14.91
C ILE A 23 -15.76 12.22 -14.77
N LYS A 24 -15.44 11.57 -15.89
CA LYS A 24 -14.75 10.27 -15.80
C LYS A 24 -13.38 10.42 -15.18
N THR A 25 -12.65 11.46 -15.55
CA THR A 25 -11.35 11.72 -14.93
C THR A 25 -11.51 12.04 -13.46
N ASN A 26 -12.52 12.83 -13.12
CA ASN A 26 -12.77 13.19 -11.73
C ASN A 26 -13.14 11.97 -10.90
N ILE A 27 -13.94 11.07 -11.47
CA ILE A 27 -14.27 9.83 -10.77
C ILE A 27 -13.02 8.99 -10.53
N ARG A 28 -12.18 8.84 -11.56
CA ARG A 28 -10.95 8.07 -11.39
C ARG A 28 -10.06 8.67 -10.31
N ASN A 29 -9.90 9.98 -10.34
CA ASN A 29 -9.08 10.63 -9.33
C ASN A 29 -9.66 10.47 -7.93
N ALA A 30 -10.99 10.53 -7.80
CA ALA A 30 -11.63 10.34 -6.51
C ALA A 30 -11.41 8.91 -6.00
N VAL A 31 -11.52 7.93 -6.89
CA VAL A 31 -11.29 6.54 -6.48
C VAL A 31 -9.85 6.35 -6.02
N TYR A 32 -8.90 6.86 -6.80
CA TYR A 32 -7.50 6.70 -6.44
C TYR A 32 -7.17 7.40 -5.14
N LYS A 33 -7.67 8.62 -4.97
CA LYS A 33 -7.39 9.37 -3.75
C LYS A 33 -7.95 8.69 -2.53
N ALA A 34 -9.15 8.10 -2.65
CA ALA A 34 -9.81 7.51 -1.50
C ALA A 34 -9.34 6.10 -1.18
N TYR A 35 -8.88 5.33 -2.17
CA TYR A 35 -8.72 3.90 -1.97
C TYR A 35 -7.38 3.34 -2.40
N LEU A 36 -6.66 3.97 -3.32
CA LEU A 36 -5.43 3.36 -3.82
C LEU A 36 -4.37 3.36 -2.73
N HIS A 37 -3.80 2.19 -2.49
CA HIS A 37 -2.79 1.95 -1.46
C HIS A 37 -3.33 2.21 -0.05
N ARG A 38 -4.64 2.05 0.10
CA ARG A 38 -5.29 2.19 1.40
C ARG A 38 -6.05 0.93 1.72
N GLU A 39 -6.54 0.86 2.94
CA GLU A 39 -7.26 -0.31 3.39
C GLU A 39 -8.69 -0.32 2.87
N ILE A 40 -9.08 -1.46 2.31
CA ILE A 40 -10.48 -1.73 1.98
C ILE A 40 -10.79 -3.09 2.60
N SER A 41 -11.69 -3.09 3.57
CA SER A 41 -12.10 -4.33 4.25
C SER A 41 -10.92 -5.11 4.82
N GLY A 42 -9.98 -4.40 5.41
CA GLY A 42 -8.86 -5.04 6.08
C GLY A 42 -7.70 -5.42 5.18
N LYS A 43 -7.77 -5.10 3.89
CA LYS A 43 -6.72 -5.44 2.95
C LYS A 43 -6.29 -4.19 2.21
N MET A 44 -5.03 -4.15 1.80
CA MET A 44 -4.55 -2.98 1.07
C MET A 44 -4.84 -3.12 -0.41
N ALA A 45 -5.45 -2.08 -0.98
CA ALA A 45 -5.69 -2.02 -2.42
C ALA A 45 -4.40 -1.63 -3.12
N LYS A 46 -3.80 -2.60 -3.80
CA LYS A 46 -2.53 -2.41 -4.46
C LYS A 46 -2.71 -1.77 -5.83
N LYS A 47 -3.81 -2.10 -6.51
CA LYS A 47 -4.10 -1.59 -7.83
C LYS A 47 -5.60 -1.52 -7.99
N ILE A 48 -6.08 -0.45 -8.61
CA ILE A 48 -7.51 -0.28 -8.85
C ILE A 48 -7.70 0.13 -10.30
N GLU A 49 -8.59 -0.57 -10.99
CA GLU A 49 -8.98 -0.21 -12.35
C GLU A 49 -10.48 -0.03 -12.38
N ILE A 50 -10.93 1.07 -12.96
CA ILE A 50 -12.35 1.30 -13.10
C ILE A 50 -12.86 0.49 -14.28
N ARG A 51 -13.94 -0.25 -14.06
CA ARG A 51 -14.52 -1.07 -15.10
C ARG A 51 -15.32 -0.20 -16.05
N GLU A 52 -15.00 -0.29 -17.32
CA GLU A 52 -15.74 0.43 -18.35
C GLU A 52 -16.68 -0.48 -19.13
N ASP A 53 -16.70 -1.76 -18.79
CA ASP A 53 -17.63 -2.71 -19.40
C ASP A 53 -18.94 -2.81 -18.64
N VAL A 54 -19.08 -2.07 -17.55
CA VAL A 54 -20.28 -2.05 -16.74
C VAL A 54 -20.78 -0.62 -16.68
N GLU A 55 -22.08 -0.45 -16.81
CA GLU A 55 -22.66 0.87 -16.75
C GLU A 55 -22.51 1.46 -15.37
N LEU A 56 -22.15 2.75 -15.31
CA LEU A 56 -21.99 3.43 -14.03
C LEU A 56 -23.37 3.64 -13.40
N PRO A 57 -23.54 3.24 -12.13
CA PRO A 57 -24.83 3.45 -11.47
C PRO A 57 -25.14 4.92 -11.31
N LEU A 58 -26.40 5.21 -11.16
CA LEU A 58 -26.83 6.58 -10.87
C LEU A 58 -26.30 7.00 -9.50
N GLY A 59 -25.90 8.25 -9.43
CA GLY A 59 -25.44 8.79 -8.16
C GLY A 59 -26.57 9.14 -7.23
N GLU A 60 -26.26 9.26 -5.97
CA GLU A 60 -27.20 9.65 -4.94
C GLU A 60 -26.76 10.99 -4.36
N ILE A 61 -27.69 11.93 -4.25
CA ILE A 61 -27.37 13.25 -3.71
C ILE A 61 -27.44 13.19 -2.20
N VAL A 62 -26.33 13.53 -1.56
CA VAL A 62 -26.24 13.57 -0.10
C VAL A 62 -25.56 14.88 0.29
N ASN A 63 -26.29 15.77 0.96
CA ASN A 63 -25.73 17.04 1.47
C ASN A 63 -25.04 17.83 0.36
N ASN A 64 -25.70 18.00 -0.78
CA ASN A 64 -25.17 18.76 -1.93
C ASN A 64 -23.98 18.10 -2.61
N SER A 65 -23.65 16.88 -2.24
CA SER A 65 -22.63 16.11 -2.93
C SER A 65 -23.29 14.91 -3.62
N VAL A 66 -22.57 14.31 -4.55
CA VAL A 66 -23.07 13.13 -5.25
C VAL A 66 -22.22 11.95 -4.86
N VAL A 67 -22.86 10.89 -4.37
CA VAL A 67 -22.16 9.65 -4.03
C VAL A 67 -22.43 8.66 -5.15
N ILE A 68 -21.37 8.15 -5.74
CA ILE A 68 -21.46 7.19 -6.84
C ILE A 68 -20.74 5.92 -6.45
N ASN A 69 -21.38 4.79 -6.65
CA ASN A 69 -20.74 3.49 -6.46
C ASN A 69 -20.05 3.09 -7.76
N VAL A 70 -18.72 3.14 -7.77
CA VAL A 70 -17.94 2.98 -8.98
C VAL A 70 -17.55 1.52 -9.15
N PRO A 71 -17.88 0.88 -10.27
CA PRO A 71 -17.48 -0.50 -10.48
C PRO A 71 -15.98 -0.58 -10.77
N CYS A 72 -15.29 -1.40 -10.02
CA CYS A 72 -13.84 -1.47 -10.08
C CYS A 72 -13.35 -2.90 -10.07
N VAL A 73 -12.17 -3.09 -10.62
CA VAL A 73 -11.39 -4.31 -10.42
C VAL A 73 -10.28 -3.93 -9.45
N ILE A 74 -10.28 -4.58 -8.30
CA ILE A 74 -9.36 -4.24 -7.21
C ILE A 74 -8.38 -5.38 -7.03
N THR A 75 -7.09 -5.06 -7.08
CA THR A 75 -6.04 -6.01 -6.77
C THR A 75 -5.56 -5.73 -5.35
N TYR A 76 -5.73 -6.71 -4.46
CA TYR A 76 -5.34 -6.59 -3.06
C TYR A 76 -3.99 -7.26 -2.84
N ALA A 77 -3.23 -6.63 -1.98
CA ALA A 77 -2.00 -7.31 -1.53
C ALA A 77 -2.38 -8.27 -0.44
N UNK A 78 -1.99 -9.35 -0.61
CA UNK A 78 -2.34 -10.31 0.40
C UNK A 78 -1.35 -10.26 1.48
N UNK A 79 -1.84 -10.06 2.40
CA UNK A 79 -0.94 -10.00 3.50
C UNK A 79 -1.01 -11.33 4.15
N UNK A 80 -0.37 -12.03 3.70
CA UNK A 80 -0.20 -13.31 4.35
C UNK A 80 0.71 -13.18 5.46
N UNK A 81 0.22 -13.43 6.41
CA UNK A 81 0.96 -13.32 7.65
C UNK A 81 2.09 -14.32 7.61
N UNK A 82 2.58 -14.78 7.30
CA UNK A 82 3.71 -15.63 7.39
C UNK A 82 4.27 -15.87 5.99
N UNK A 83 4.35 -14.98 5.41
CA UNK A 83 4.93 -15.20 4.17
C UNK A 83 6.35 -14.81 4.16
N UNK A 84 7.14 -15.62 3.82
CA UNK A 84 8.56 -15.39 3.70
C UNK A 84 8.80 -14.92 2.30
N UNK A 85 9.15 -13.94 2.20
CA UNK A 85 9.45 -13.35 0.96
C UNK A 85 10.86 -12.93 0.91
N UNK A 86 11.44 -12.95 -0.13
CA UNK A 86 12.79 -12.52 -0.33
C UNK A 86 12.64 -11.12 -0.83
N UNK A 87 13.07 -10.34 -0.07
CA UNK A 87 12.97 -8.97 -0.33
C UNK A 87 14.32 -8.36 -0.28
N UNK A 88 14.39 -7.11 -0.70
CA UNK A 88 15.66 -6.40 -0.69
C UNK A 88 15.59 -5.37 0.37
N UNK A 89 16.54 -5.12 1.06
CA UNK A 89 16.67 -4.19 2.13
C UNK A 89 17.16 -2.87 1.55
N UNK A 90 16.46 -2.09 1.83
CA UNK A 90 16.77 -0.75 1.42
C UNK A 90 16.99 0.07 2.62
N ILE A 91 18.09 0.68 2.79
CA ILE A 91 18.46 1.54 3.91
C ILE A 91 18.65 2.95 3.37
N GLU A 92 17.70 3.82 3.64
CA GLU A 92 17.77 5.19 3.15
C GLU A 92 18.49 6.10 4.12
N ASP A 93 18.31 5.90 5.41
CA ASP A 93 19.04 6.62 6.44
C ASP A 93 18.87 5.89 7.75
N GLU A 94 19.31 6.52 8.82
CA GLU A 94 19.34 5.84 10.12
C GLU A 94 17.94 5.52 10.65
N SER A 95 16.93 6.22 10.15
CA SER A 95 15.57 6.02 10.63
C SER A 95 14.68 5.29 9.64
N ASN A 96 15.13 5.09 8.41
CA ASN A 96 14.27 4.59 7.36
C ASN A 96 14.87 3.35 6.74
N VAL A 97 14.51 2.22 7.28
CA VAL A 97 14.87 0.92 6.73
C VAL A 97 13.60 0.27 6.21
N THR A 98 13.60 -0.05 4.94
CA THR A 98 12.44 -0.64 4.31
C THR A 98 12.80 -1.97 3.68
N ILE A 99 11.79 -2.76 3.43
CA ILE A 99 11.91 -4.00 2.70
C ILE A 99 10.97 -3.90 1.52
N GLN A 100 11.51 -4.07 0.34
CA GLN A 100 10.71 -3.97 -0.87
C GLN A 100 10.46 -5.36 -1.44
N CYS A 101 9.19 -5.67 -1.63
CA CYS A 101 8.77 -6.94 -2.18
C CYS A 101 7.86 -6.65 -3.36
N GLY A 102 8.44 -6.67 -4.57
CA GLY A 102 7.68 -6.29 -5.74
C GLY A 102 7.22 -4.84 -5.66
N ASP A 103 5.94 -4.64 -5.75
CA ASP A 103 5.36 -3.30 -5.68
C ASP A 103 5.19 -2.81 -4.26
N LEU A 104 5.35 -3.68 -3.28
CA LEU A 104 5.03 -3.37 -1.90
C LEU A 104 6.28 -2.95 -1.16
N ILE A 105 6.21 -1.82 -0.47
CA ILE A 105 7.30 -1.35 0.36
C ILE A 105 6.84 -1.42 1.80
N CYS A 106 7.58 -2.18 2.62
CA CYS A 106 7.26 -2.35 4.02
C CYS A 106 8.34 -1.68 4.86
N LYS A 107 7.93 -1.12 5.99
CA LYS A 107 8.89 -0.60 6.95
C LYS A 107 9.29 -1.68 7.93
N LEU A 108 10.55 -1.67 8.34
CA LEU A 108 10.98 -2.55 9.40
C LEU A 108 10.40 -2.10 10.72
N SER A 109 10.06 -3.07 11.55
CA SER A 109 9.56 -2.77 12.87
C SER A 109 10.59 -1.96 13.65
N ARG A 110 10.07 -1.06 14.50
CA ARG A 110 10.92 -0.06 15.13
C ARG A 110 12.06 -0.67 15.94
N ASP A 111 11.80 -1.76 16.61
CA ASP A 111 12.77 -2.35 17.52
C ASP A 111 13.52 -3.51 16.89
N SER A 112 13.56 -3.61 15.56
CA SER A 112 14.18 -4.79 14.97
C SER A 112 15.68 -4.72 14.90
N GLY A 113 16.32 -3.53 14.98
CA GLY A 113 17.75 -3.46 14.92
C GLY A 113 18.25 -2.04 14.87
N THR A 114 19.51 -1.88 14.54
CA THR A 114 20.14 -0.57 14.45
C THR A 114 20.83 -0.39 13.11
N VAL A 115 20.98 0.84 12.70
CA VAL A 115 21.65 1.21 11.46
C VAL A 115 22.94 1.93 11.79
N SER A 116 24.02 1.57 11.12
CA SER A 116 25.25 2.32 11.22
C SER A 116 25.76 2.65 9.84
N PHE A 117 26.56 3.71 9.78
CA PHE A 117 27.12 4.19 8.53
C PHE A 117 28.62 4.17 8.64
N SER A 118 29.26 3.39 7.78
CA SER A 118 30.72 3.33 7.75
C SER A 118 31.15 2.97 6.34
N ASP A 119 32.36 3.42 6.00
CA ASP A 119 32.92 3.17 4.66
C ASP A 119 31.97 3.63 3.57
N SER A 120 31.30 4.77 3.80
CA SER A 120 30.40 5.42 2.84
C SER A 120 29.18 4.58 2.51
N LYS A 121 28.77 3.69 3.41
CA LYS A 121 27.56 2.92 3.17
C LYS A 121 26.86 2.60 4.48
N TYR A 122 25.57 2.32 4.39
CA TYR A 122 24.75 1.94 5.53
C TYR A 122 24.75 0.42 5.70
N CYS A 123 24.64 0.03 6.94
CA CYS A 123 24.50 -1.38 7.28
C CYS A 123 23.51 -1.50 8.43
N PHE A 124 22.63 -2.49 8.34
CA PHE A 124 21.62 -2.74 9.36
C PHE A 124 22.06 -3.94 10.18
N PHE A 125 22.07 -3.78 11.50
CA PHE A 125 22.50 -4.83 12.42
C PHE A 125 21.31 -5.32 13.23
N ARG A 126 21.16 -6.63 13.31
CA ARG A 126 20.10 -7.24 14.07
C ARG A 126 20.58 -8.60 14.59
N ASN A 127 20.50 -8.76 15.90
CA ASN A 127 20.83 -10.05 16.54
C ASN A 127 22.19 -10.60 16.11
N GLY A 128 23.17 -9.71 16.03
CA GLY A 128 24.52 -10.13 15.66
C GLY A 128 24.75 -10.31 14.18
N ASN A 129 23.73 -10.12 13.34
CA ASN A 129 23.89 -10.25 11.91
C ASN A 129 23.95 -8.87 11.27
N ALA A 130 24.72 -8.76 10.21
CA ALA A 130 24.86 -7.52 9.46
C ALA A 130 24.19 -7.67 8.10
N TYR A 131 23.41 -6.67 7.74
CA TYR A 131 22.69 -6.68 6.46
C TYR A 131 23.06 -5.43 5.68
N ASP A 132 23.70 -5.62 4.54
CA ASP A 132 24.08 -4.51 3.69
C ASP A 132 22.88 -4.00 2.91
N ASN A 133 22.98 -2.73 2.50
CA ASN A 133 21.97 -2.14 1.66
C ASN A 133 21.86 -2.91 0.35
N GLY A 134 20.62 -3.26 -0.02
CA GLY A 134 20.38 -3.99 -1.26
C GLY A 134 20.47 -5.49 -1.13
N ILE A 135 20.77 -6.01 0.03
CA ILE A 135 20.86 -7.46 0.19
C ILE A 135 19.48 -8.07 0.26
N GLU A 136 19.37 -9.29 -0.16
CA GLU A 136 18.13 -10.04 -0.10
C GLU A 136 17.96 -10.66 1.27
N VAL A 137 16.80 -10.46 1.87
CA VAL A 137 16.52 -10.97 3.20
C VAL A 137 15.21 -11.71 3.18
N SER A 138 15.04 -12.59 4.15
CA SER A 138 13.74 -13.19 4.41
C SER A 138 13.02 -12.36 5.46
N ALA A 139 11.77 -12.06 5.22
CA ALA A 139 11.04 -11.19 6.10
C ALA A 139 9.61 -11.71 6.27
N VAL A 140 9.05 -11.37 7.40
CA VAL A 140 7.66 -11.70 7.73
C VAL A 140 6.88 -10.41 7.84
N LEU A 141 5.74 -10.38 7.19
CA LEU A 141 4.84 -9.24 7.30
C LEU A 141 4.13 -9.32 8.64
N MET A 142 4.29 -8.27 9.45
CA MET A 142 3.78 -8.30 10.81
C MET A 142 2.37 -7.76 10.88
N GLU A 143 2.17 -6.54 10.44
CA GLU A 143 0.85 -5.92 10.51
C GLU A 143 0.85 -4.69 9.63
N ALA A 144 -0.35 -4.18 9.40
CA ALA A 144 -0.53 -2.96 8.66
C ALA A 144 -0.90 -1.86 9.63
N GLN A 145 -0.32 -0.69 9.42
CA GLN A 145 -0.63 0.49 10.20
C GLN A 145 -1.09 1.59 9.28
N GLN A 146 -1.92 2.47 9.82
CA GLN A 146 -2.32 3.64 9.08
C GLN A 146 -1.20 4.67 9.16
N GLY A 147 -0.67 5.04 8.01
CA GLY A 147 0.38 6.04 7.97
C GLY A 147 -0.17 7.44 7.91
N THR A 148 0.72 8.37 7.57
CA THR A 148 0.29 9.74 7.38
C THR A 148 -0.61 9.85 6.16
N GLU A 149 -1.52 10.82 6.20
CA GLU A 149 -2.45 11.08 5.10
C GLU A 149 -3.29 9.86 4.75
N SER A 150 -3.60 9.05 5.77
CA SER A 150 -4.48 7.88 5.61
C SER A 150 -3.92 6.79 4.73
N SER A 151 -2.67 6.87 4.35
CA SER A 151 -2.06 5.78 3.59
C SER A 151 -1.76 4.61 4.51
N PHE A 152 -1.59 3.45 3.92
CA PHE A 152 -1.32 2.23 4.66
C PHE A 152 0.16 1.92 4.63
N VAL A 153 0.70 1.58 5.79
CA VAL A 153 2.10 1.20 5.91
C VAL A 153 2.15 -0.20 6.49
N PHE A 154 2.82 -1.09 5.80
CA PHE A 154 3.03 -2.43 6.31
C PHE A 154 4.33 -2.49 7.09
N LEU A 155 4.29 -3.16 8.22
CA LEU A 155 5.46 -3.41 9.03
C LEU A 155 5.95 -4.83 8.79
N ALA A 156 7.25 -4.99 8.73
CA ALA A 156 7.84 -6.30 8.52
C ALA A 156 9.04 -6.47 9.43
N ASN A 157 9.38 -7.71 9.70
CA ASN A 157 10.59 -8.06 10.43
C ASN A 157 11.41 -9.04 9.62
N ILE A 158 12.72 -8.89 9.74
CA ILE A 158 13.63 -9.83 9.11
C ILE A 158 13.61 -11.14 9.91
N VAL A 159 13.54 -12.22 9.18
CA VAL A 159 13.58 -13.55 9.79
C VAL A 159 15.02 -14.04 9.77
N ASP A 160 15.56 -14.27 10.92
CA ASP A 160 16.92 -14.81 11.04
C ASP A 160 16.90 -16.31 10.82
N SER A 161 17.83 -16.80 10.05
CA SER A 161 17.91 -18.23 9.80
C SER A 161 18.92 -18.89 10.71
#